data_1e6c7176336939aabbaf68c379bfe222
#
_entry.id   1e6c7176336939aabbaf68c379bfe222
#
_cell.length_a   1.000
_cell.length_b   1.000
_cell.length_c   1.000
_cell.angle_alpha   90.00
_cell.angle_beta   90.00
_cell.angle_gamma   90.00
#
_symmetry.space_group_name_H-M   'P 1'
#
loop_
_entity.id
_entity.type
_entity.pdbx_description
1 polymer ?
#
loop_
_entity_poly.entity_id
_entity_poly.type
_entity_poly.pdbx_seq_one_letter_code
_entity_poly.pdbx_strand_id
1 'polypeptide(L)'
;MAERRVRVRFAPSPTGALHIGGVRTALYNYLFARQHGGDLVFRIEDTDSTRFVPGAEEYIIESFKWLGIQFDEGVSFGGDKGPYRQSERRDIYKKYVRQLLDAGKAYIAFDTPQELEAKRAEVQNFQYDCHTRQQMRNSLTLPQEEVDQLIADGKQYVVRFKVEAGEEILVNDLIRGEVRVKSDIVDDKVLYKSADELPTYHLANIVDDHLMEISHVIRGEEWLPSAPLHVMLYRAFGWEDSMPQFAHLPLLLKPDGKGKLSKRDGDRLGFPVFPLEWHDPKTGEISSGYRESGYFPEAVINFLALLGWNPGTEQEMFTLDELVQLFDITKCSKAGARFAYEKGIWFNHEYILKKSNEEIASLFEPICREHGVKDSSERILQVVTMMKDRVSFVKELWPLCSFFFEAPTEYDEKTAKKRWKEDSAQQLTELIAVLEGLDDFSLEHQEEVVQQWIEQKEYKLGNIMNAWRLTLVGEGKGPGMFDISAFLGKEETIQRMRRAIEILG
;
A
#
# COMPACT_ATOMS: atom_id res chain seq x y z
N MET A 1 -6.85 -31.23 22.56
CA MET A 1 -5.75 -31.03 21.62
C MET A 1 -4.98 -29.80 22.09
N ALA A 2 -3.66 -29.85 22.14
CA ALA A 2 -2.88 -28.65 22.40
C ALA A 2 -3.19 -27.62 21.31
N GLU A 3 -3.44 -26.38 21.71
CA GLU A 3 -3.74 -25.30 20.77
C GLU A 3 -2.55 -25.13 19.82
N ARG A 4 -2.80 -25.27 18.51
CA ARG A 4 -1.75 -25.18 17.49
C ARG A 4 -1.21 -23.75 17.48
N ARG A 5 0.14 -23.56 17.56
CA ARG A 5 0.77 -22.24 17.44
C ARG A 5 0.27 -21.54 16.18
N VAL A 6 -0.11 -20.28 16.31
CA VAL A 6 -0.53 -19.48 15.18
C VAL A 6 0.66 -19.23 14.26
N ARG A 7 0.54 -19.66 13.00
CA ARG A 7 1.51 -19.41 11.93
C ARG A 7 0.74 -18.98 10.69
N VAL A 8 1.07 -17.84 10.17
CA VAL A 8 0.49 -17.27 8.96
C VAL A 8 1.60 -16.98 7.95
N ARG A 9 1.22 -16.67 6.71
CA ARG A 9 2.21 -16.35 5.69
C ARG A 9 1.73 -15.24 4.78
N PHE A 10 2.71 -14.45 4.31
CA PHE A 10 2.58 -13.65 3.11
C PHE A 10 3.42 -14.32 2.01
N ALA A 11 2.78 -14.66 0.90
CA ALA A 11 3.38 -15.50 -0.13
C ALA A 11 3.17 -14.88 -1.53
N PRO A 12 3.88 -13.79 -1.86
CA PRO A 12 3.75 -13.12 -3.14
C PRO A 12 4.50 -13.85 -4.25
N SER A 13 3.99 -13.69 -5.49
CA SER A 13 4.77 -14.00 -6.69
C SER A 13 5.59 -12.76 -7.10
N PRO A 14 6.90 -12.90 -7.45
CA PRO A 14 7.77 -11.78 -7.80
C PRO A 14 7.55 -11.34 -9.27
N THR A 15 6.36 -10.85 -9.56
CA THR A 15 5.90 -10.51 -10.92
C THR A 15 5.88 -9.02 -11.21
N GLY A 16 6.52 -8.20 -10.36
CA GLY A 16 6.59 -6.75 -10.44
C GLY A 16 6.37 -6.09 -9.07
N ALA A 17 6.07 -4.79 -9.09
CA ALA A 17 5.83 -4.03 -7.87
C ALA A 17 4.68 -4.58 -7.02
N LEU A 18 4.86 -4.55 -5.72
CA LEU A 18 3.84 -4.97 -4.76
C LEU A 18 2.72 -3.93 -4.68
N HIS A 19 1.52 -4.31 -5.10
CA HIS A 19 0.34 -3.45 -4.96
C HIS A 19 -0.09 -3.32 -3.50
N ILE A 20 -0.63 -2.15 -3.09
CA ILE A 20 -1.09 -1.91 -1.71
C ILE A 20 -2.15 -2.92 -1.23
N GLY A 21 -2.89 -3.56 -2.11
CA GLY A 21 -3.76 -4.68 -1.76
C GLY A 21 -2.98 -5.87 -1.19
N GLY A 22 -1.80 -6.16 -1.73
CA GLY A 22 -0.86 -7.13 -1.18
C GLY A 22 -0.28 -6.68 0.15
N VAL A 23 0.09 -5.40 0.25
CA VAL A 23 0.56 -4.80 1.52
C VAL A 23 -0.49 -4.94 2.62
N ARG A 24 -1.77 -4.64 2.33
CA ARG A 24 -2.85 -4.83 3.30
C ARG A 24 -3.00 -6.28 3.72
N THR A 25 -2.88 -7.21 2.77
CA THR A 25 -2.92 -8.66 3.09
C THR A 25 -1.78 -9.05 4.02
N ALA A 26 -0.56 -8.59 3.77
CA ALA A 26 0.58 -8.81 4.64
C ALA A 26 0.39 -8.17 6.03
N LEU A 27 -0.13 -6.95 6.08
CA LEU A 27 -0.44 -6.25 7.33
C LEU A 27 -1.44 -7.04 8.18
N TYR A 28 -2.53 -7.55 7.59
CA TYR A 28 -3.53 -8.32 8.35
C TYR A 28 -2.96 -9.67 8.86
N ASN A 29 -2.10 -10.32 8.08
CA ASN A 29 -1.35 -11.48 8.55
C ASN A 29 -0.42 -11.11 9.73
N TYR A 30 0.29 -9.99 9.62
CA TYR A 30 1.16 -9.48 10.69
C TYR A 30 0.37 -9.19 11.97
N LEU A 31 -0.72 -8.42 11.87
CA LEU A 31 -1.56 -8.07 13.02
C LEU A 31 -2.11 -9.32 13.70
N PHE A 32 -2.60 -10.28 12.92
CA PHE A 32 -3.12 -11.54 13.42
C PHE A 32 -2.03 -12.38 14.11
N ALA A 33 -0.86 -12.52 13.49
CA ALA A 33 0.25 -13.25 14.10
C ALA A 33 0.70 -12.61 15.42
N ARG A 34 0.94 -11.31 15.42
CA ARG A 34 1.43 -10.60 16.62
C ARG A 34 0.43 -10.64 17.77
N GLN A 35 -0.87 -10.49 17.50
CA GLN A 35 -1.92 -10.58 18.51
C GLN A 35 -1.92 -11.93 19.22
N HIS A 36 -1.66 -13.02 18.48
CA HIS A 36 -1.69 -14.38 19.01
C HIS A 36 -0.31 -14.92 19.43
N GLY A 37 0.72 -14.07 19.48
CA GLY A 37 2.10 -14.51 19.76
C GLY A 37 2.63 -15.54 18.77
N GLY A 38 2.15 -15.48 17.53
CA GLY A 38 2.48 -16.39 16.45
C GLY A 38 3.56 -15.89 15.51
N ASP A 39 3.79 -16.60 14.42
CA ASP A 39 4.84 -16.33 13.43
C ASP A 39 4.25 -15.88 12.10
N LEU A 40 4.91 -14.93 11.44
CA LEU A 40 4.65 -14.50 10.07
C LEU A 40 5.78 -15.00 9.15
N VAL A 41 5.43 -15.87 8.21
CA VAL A 41 6.36 -16.46 7.24
C VAL A 41 6.34 -15.68 5.92
N PHE A 42 7.52 -15.42 5.36
CA PHE A 42 7.69 -14.83 4.03
C PHE A 42 8.12 -15.88 3.02
N ARG A 43 7.23 -16.24 2.09
CA ARG A 43 7.48 -17.23 1.04
C ARG A 43 7.35 -16.60 -0.33
N ILE A 44 8.27 -16.91 -1.24
CA ILE A 44 8.22 -16.47 -2.63
C ILE A 44 7.63 -17.56 -3.52
N GLU A 45 6.53 -17.24 -4.21
CA GLU A 45 5.84 -18.16 -5.13
C GLU A 45 6.25 -17.87 -6.57
N ASP A 46 7.39 -18.44 -6.97
CA ASP A 46 8.09 -18.24 -8.24
C ASP A 46 8.07 -19.47 -9.17
N THR A 47 7.03 -20.29 -9.07
CA THR A 47 6.88 -21.50 -9.93
C THR A 47 6.63 -21.17 -11.40
N ASP A 48 6.21 -19.95 -11.73
CA ASP A 48 6.00 -19.47 -13.09
C ASP A 48 7.14 -18.52 -13.52
N SER A 49 8.19 -19.11 -14.10
CA SER A 49 9.38 -18.35 -14.54
C SER A 49 9.07 -17.32 -15.65
N THR A 50 7.98 -17.52 -16.41
CA THR A 50 7.61 -16.59 -17.51
C THR A 50 7.13 -15.24 -16.98
N ARG A 51 6.66 -15.19 -15.76
CA ARG A 51 6.16 -13.99 -15.09
C ARG A 51 7.18 -13.33 -14.16
N PHE A 52 8.33 -13.93 -14.00
CA PHE A 52 9.38 -13.38 -13.15
C PHE A 52 9.83 -11.98 -13.62
N VAL A 53 10.00 -11.07 -12.68
CA VAL A 53 10.52 -9.71 -12.92
C VAL A 53 11.73 -9.46 -12.02
N PRO A 54 12.91 -9.19 -12.59
CA PRO A 54 14.10 -8.87 -11.81
C PRO A 54 13.88 -7.66 -10.88
N GLY A 55 14.39 -7.74 -9.65
CA GLY A 55 14.26 -6.69 -8.64
C GLY A 55 12.92 -6.68 -7.89
N ALA A 56 11.95 -7.51 -8.28
CA ALA A 56 10.63 -7.53 -7.61
C ALA A 56 10.72 -8.07 -6.17
N GLU A 57 11.57 -9.06 -5.91
CA GLU A 57 11.76 -9.62 -4.57
C GLU A 57 12.39 -8.60 -3.63
N GLU A 58 13.47 -7.96 -4.05
CA GLU A 58 14.16 -6.91 -3.29
C GLU A 58 13.22 -5.73 -3.01
N TYR A 59 12.42 -5.35 -4.00
CA TYR A 59 11.40 -4.32 -3.85
C TYR A 59 10.37 -4.67 -2.77
N ILE A 60 9.89 -5.91 -2.74
CA ILE A 60 8.93 -6.38 -1.73
C ILE A 60 9.55 -6.30 -0.33
N ILE A 61 10.78 -6.78 -0.16
CA ILE A 61 11.50 -6.77 1.12
C ILE A 61 11.71 -5.32 1.60
N GLU A 62 12.17 -4.42 0.73
CA GLU A 62 12.38 -3.01 1.07
C GLU A 62 11.07 -2.30 1.42
N SER A 63 9.98 -2.65 0.72
CA SER A 63 8.64 -2.13 1.04
C SER A 63 8.21 -2.44 2.47
N PHE A 64 8.39 -3.67 2.90
CA PHE A 64 8.03 -4.07 4.26
C PHE A 64 8.99 -3.52 5.31
N LYS A 65 10.27 -3.38 4.99
CA LYS A 65 11.23 -2.69 5.85
C LYS A 65 10.84 -1.24 6.09
N TRP A 66 10.45 -0.52 5.04
CA TRP A 66 9.96 0.85 5.15
C TRP A 66 8.69 0.94 6.00
N LEU A 67 7.76 0.00 5.84
CA LEU A 67 6.50 -0.04 6.58
C LEU A 67 6.64 -0.56 8.03
N GLY A 68 7.81 -1.05 8.42
CA GLY A 68 8.02 -1.61 9.77
C GLY A 68 7.38 -2.99 9.98
N ILE A 69 6.97 -3.68 8.92
CA ILE A 69 6.42 -5.05 8.99
C ILE A 69 7.58 -6.05 8.99
N GLN A 70 7.73 -6.78 10.08
CA GLN A 70 8.80 -7.76 10.27
C GLN A 70 8.29 -9.19 10.11
N PHE A 71 9.04 -9.99 9.35
CA PHE A 71 8.82 -11.43 9.21
C PHE A 71 9.71 -12.19 10.20
N ASP A 72 9.20 -13.30 10.69
CA ASP A 72 9.92 -14.15 11.65
C ASP A 72 10.76 -15.21 10.96
N GLU A 73 10.32 -15.62 9.75
CA GLU A 73 10.87 -16.72 8.98
C GLU A 73 10.64 -16.48 7.49
N GLY A 74 11.54 -16.94 6.63
CA GLY A 74 11.34 -16.83 5.19
C GLY A 74 12.57 -16.45 4.39
N VAL A 75 12.37 -16.06 3.13
CA VAL A 75 13.44 -15.57 2.26
C VAL A 75 14.10 -14.35 2.91
N SER A 76 15.43 -14.41 3.08
CA SER A 76 16.25 -13.40 3.75
C SER A 76 16.05 -13.25 5.26
N PHE A 77 15.13 -14.01 5.88
CA PHE A 77 14.85 -13.96 7.32
C PHE A 77 15.29 -15.25 8.05
N GLY A 78 15.69 -16.29 7.32
CA GLY A 78 16.08 -17.57 7.90
C GLY A 78 14.88 -18.42 8.31
N GLY A 79 15.11 -19.38 9.21
CA GLY A 79 14.10 -20.34 9.69
C GLY A 79 14.48 -21.78 9.35
N ASP A 80 13.70 -22.75 9.88
CA ASP A 80 13.97 -24.18 9.78
C ASP A 80 13.06 -24.94 8.80
N LYS A 81 12.10 -24.25 8.16
CA LYS A 81 11.12 -24.82 7.21
C LYS A 81 11.49 -24.57 5.74
N GLY A 82 12.68 -24.02 5.49
CA GLY A 82 13.16 -23.70 4.14
C GLY A 82 13.37 -24.92 3.23
N PRO A 83 13.68 -24.68 1.94
CA PRO A 83 13.76 -23.38 1.27
C PRO A 83 12.43 -22.62 1.21
N TYR A 84 12.47 -21.28 1.12
CA TYR A 84 11.27 -20.43 1.10
C TYR A 84 10.93 -19.86 -0.29
N ARG A 85 11.75 -20.21 -1.32
CA ARG A 85 11.40 -20.01 -2.73
C ARG A 85 10.87 -21.32 -3.29
N GLN A 86 9.72 -21.27 -3.94
CA GLN A 86 9.09 -22.49 -4.47
C GLN A 86 9.91 -23.14 -5.58
N SER A 87 10.61 -22.38 -6.39
CA SER A 87 11.53 -22.91 -7.43
C SER A 87 12.66 -23.76 -6.86
N GLU A 88 13.03 -23.63 -5.60
CA GLU A 88 14.07 -24.38 -4.91
C GLU A 88 13.55 -25.70 -4.28
N ARG A 89 12.24 -25.97 -4.36
CA ARG A 89 11.55 -27.09 -3.66
C ARG A 89 11.09 -28.22 -4.60
N ARG A 90 11.67 -28.33 -5.80
CA ARG A 90 11.25 -29.26 -6.86
C ARG A 90 11.13 -30.70 -6.37
N ASP A 91 12.13 -31.22 -5.67
CA ASP A 91 12.14 -32.62 -5.20
C ASP A 91 11.07 -32.88 -4.14
N ILE A 92 10.76 -31.89 -3.31
CA ILE A 92 9.66 -31.95 -2.35
C ILE A 92 8.35 -32.14 -3.10
N TYR A 93 8.08 -31.31 -4.11
CA TYR A 93 6.83 -31.38 -4.87
C TYR A 93 6.70 -32.68 -5.66
N LYS A 94 7.77 -33.18 -6.29
CA LYS A 94 7.78 -34.46 -6.99
C LYS A 94 7.34 -35.63 -6.11
N LYS A 95 7.78 -35.63 -4.85
CA LYS A 95 7.37 -36.67 -3.86
C LYS A 95 5.85 -36.63 -3.65
N TYR A 96 5.27 -35.46 -3.47
CA TYR A 96 3.83 -35.33 -3.20
C TYR A 96 2.97 -35.52 -4.45
N VAL A 97 3.46 -35.14 -5.62
CA VAL A 97 2.82 -35.54 -6.91
C VAL A 97 2.71 -37.03 -7.03
N ARG A 98 3.81 -37.77 -6.77
CA ARG A 98 3.82 -39.24 -6.82
C ARG A 98 2.84 -39.82 -5.81
N GLN A 99 2.79 -39.30 -4.59
CA GLN A 99 1.85 -39.77 -3.58
C GLN A 99 0.38 -39.65 -4.04
N LEU A 100 -0.01 -38.57 -4.71
CA LEU A 100 -1.36 -38.44 -5.26
C LEU A 100 -1.63 -39.39 -6.44
N LEU A 101 -0.65 -39.63 -7.30
CA LEU A 101 -0.76 -40.61 -8.41
C LEU A 101 -0.91 -42.03 -7.88
N ASP A 102 -0.06 -42.43 -6.93
CA ASP A 102 -0.08 -43.78 -6.33
C ASP A 102 -1.39 -44.02 -5.55
N ALA A 103 -1.95 -42.98 -4.94
CA ALA A 103 -3.25 -43.02 -4.26
C ALA A 103 -4.46 -42.97 -5.22
N GLY A 104 -4.25 -42.85 -6.53
CA GLY A 104 -5.33 -42.68 -7.52
C GLY A 104 -6.13 -41.38 -7.37
N LYS A 105 -5.58 -40.38 -6.67
CA LYS A 105 -6.19 -39.05 -6.47
C LYS A 105 -5.77 -38.02 -7.53
N ALA A 106 -4.82 -38.39 -8.37
CA ALA A 106 -4.39 -37.62 -9.54
C ALA A 106 -4.13 -38.58 -10.72
N TYR A 107 -3.99 -38.02 -11.90
CA TYR A 107 -3.71 -38.75 -13.13
C TYR A 107 -2.88 -37.91 -14.10
N ILE A 108 -2.19 -38.60 -15.02
CA ILE A 108 -1.35 -38.01 -16.07
C ILE A 108 -2.21 -37.66 -17.27
N ALA A 109 -2.08 -36.42 -17.81
CA ALA A 109 -2.77 -35.99 -19.02
C ALA A 109 -1.77 -35.47 -20.07
N PHE A 110 -1.99 -35.89 -21.32
CA PHE A 110 -1.11 -35.63 -22.47
C PHE A 110 -1.68 -34.64 -23.47
N ASP A 111 -2.89 -34.13 -23.22
CA ASP A 111 -3.52 -33.12 -24.08
C ASP A 111 -2.67 -31.85 -24.16
N THR A 112 -2.39 -31.43 -25.40
CA THR A 112 -1.63 -30.20 -25.65
C THR A 112 -2.50 -28.94 -25.45
N PRO A 113 -1.90 -27.76 -25.24
CA PRO A 113 -2.65 -26.51 -25.22
C PRO A 113 -3.53 -26.29 -26.46
N GLN A 114 -3.04 -26.69 -27.64
CA GLN A 114 -3.76 -26.57 -28.92
C GLN A 114 -5.00 -27.48 -28.97
N GLU A 115 -4.85 -28.73 -28.50
CA GLU A 115 -5.97 -29.69 -28.43
C GLU A 115 -7.05 -29.22 -27.45
N LEU A 116 -6.61 -28.63 -26.29
CA LEU A 116 -7.53 -28.06 -25.32
C LEU A 116 -8.25 -26.81 -25.87
N GLU A 117 -7.58 -25.99 -26.65
CA GLU A 117 -8.18 -24.81 -27.28
C GLU A 117 -9.19 -25.22 -28.35
N ALA A 118 -8.85 -26.20 -29.19
CA ALA A 118 -9.79 -26.76 -30.16
C ALA A 118 -11.03 -27.32 -29.44
N LYS A 119 -10.86 -28.01 -28.32
CA LYS A 119 -11.98 -28.55 -27.54
C LYS A 119 -12.88 -27.48 -26.95
N ARG A 120 -12.29 -26.37 -26.49
CA ARG A 120 -13.04 -25.18 -26.02
C ARG A 120 -13.82 -24.50 -27.15
N ALA A 121 -13.33 -24.56 -28.38
CA ALA A 121 -14.03 -24.01 -29.53
C ALA A 121 -15.21 -24.90 -29.95
N GLU A 122 -15.09 -26.22 -29.76
CA GLU A 122 -16.17 -27.19 -30.09
C GLU A 122 -17.28 -27.22 -29.04
N VAL A 123 -16.91 -27.16 -27.75
CA VAL A 123 -17.82 -27.32 -26.60
C VAL A 123 -17.96 -26.05 -25.82
N GLN A 124 -19.15 -25.47 -25.85
CA GLN A 124 -19.44 -24.26 -25.09
C GLN A 124 -19.20 -24.49 -23.58
N ASN A 125 -18.44 -23.59 -22.95
CA ASN A 125 -18.04 -23.69 -21.52
C ASN A 125 -17.29 -24.98 -21.15
N PHE A 126 -16.48 -25.52 -22.08
CA PHE A 126 -15.68 -26.71 -21.82
C PHE A 126 -14.80 -26.51 -20.55
N GLN A 127 -14.93 -27.46 -19.63
CA GLN A 127 -14.05 -27.63 -18.48
C GLN A 127 -13.42 -29.02 -18.54
N TYR A 128 -12.20 -29.15 -18.08
CA TYR A 128 -11.56 -30.45 -17.92
C TYR A 128 -11.91 -30.95 -16.51
N ASP A 129 -12.94 -31.78 -16.38
CA ASP A 129 -13.57 -32.13 -15.10
C ASP A 129 -13.97 -33.63 -15.06
N CYS A 130 -14.70 -34.01 -14.02
CA CYS A 130 -15.18 -35.40 -13.85
C CYS A 130 -16.10 -35.87 -14.96
N HIS A 131 -16.73 -35.03 -15.76
CA HIS A 131 -17.65 -35.37 -16.84
C HIS A 131 -16.92 -35.48 -18.19
N THR A 132 -15.89 -34.69 -18.41
CA THR A 132 -15.23 -34.55 -19.70
C THR A 132 -13.92 -35.35 -19.82
N ARG A 133 -13.24 -35.61 -18.69
CA ARG A 133 -11.93 -36.31 -18.69
C ARG A 133 -11.89 -37.64 -19.43
N GLN A 134 -13.04 -38.34 -19.50
CA GLN A 134 -13.14 -39.62 -20.24
C GLN A 134 -13.07 -39.46 -21.77
N GLN A 135 -13.22 -38.22 -22.27
CA GLN A 135 -13.11 -37.87 -23.69
C GLN A 135 -11.72 -37.31 -24.04
N MET A 136 -10.82 -37.27 -23.08
CA MET A 136 -9.53 -36.61 -23.18
C MET A 136 -8.40 -37.63 -23.14
N ARG A 137 -7.20 -37.23 -23.60
CA ARG A 137 -6.04 -38.11 -23.70
C ARG A 137 -5.24 -38.13 -22.39
N ASN A 138 -5.55 -39.12 -21.55
CA ASN A 138 -4.95 -39.21 -20.22
C ASN A 138 -4.80 -40.65 -19.74
N SER A 139 -4.11 -40.87 -18.61
CA SER A 139 -3.83 -42.21 -18.06
C SER A 139 -5.06 -42.96 -17.54
N LEU A 140 -6.24 -42.33 -17.51
CA LEU A 140 -7.51 -43.03 -17.21
C LEU A 140 -8.19 -43.56 -18.46
N THR A 141 -7.80 -43.11 -19.64
CA THR A 141 -8.43 -43.44 -20.94
C THR A 141 -7.50 -44.22 -21.86
N LEU A 142 -6.18 -44.13 -21.67
CA LEU A 142 -5.16 -44.83 -22.43
C LEU A 142 -4.76 -46.12 -21.75
N PRO A 143 -4.37 -47.18 -22.53
CA PRO A 143 -3.72 -48.34 -21.97
C PRO A 143 -2.43 -47.98 -21.23
N GLN A 144 -2.12 -48.70 -20.12
CA GLN A 144 -0.95 -48.41 -19.29
C GLN A 144 0.36 -48.50 -20.11
N GLU A 145 0.48 -49.47 -21.02
CA GLU A 145 1.64 -49.60 -21.89
C GLU A 145 1.86 -48.37 -22.78
N GLU A 146 0.80 -47.75 -23.27
CA GLU A 146 0.89 -46.52 -24.07
C GLU A 146 1.32 -45.33 -23.19
N VAL A 147 0.80 -45.23 -21.97
CA VAL A 147 1.21 -44.19 -20.99
C VAL A 147 2.69 -44.32 -20.70
N ASP A 148 3.17 -45.53 -20.40
CA ASP A 148 4.57 -45.78 -20.08
C ASP A 148 5.49 -45.47 -21.27
N GLN A 149 5.07 -45.81 -22.49
CA GLN A 149 5.80 -45.51 -23.71
C GLN A 149 5.88 -44.02 -23.97
N LEU A 150 4.78 -43.27 -23.81
CA LEU A 150 4.76 -41.81 -23.97
C LEU A 150 5.71 -41.11 -22.98
N ILE A 151 5.76 -41.56 -21.74
CA ILE A 151 6.67 -41.05 -20.73
C ILE A 151 8.12 -41.42 -21.09
N ALA A 152 8.40 -42.65 -21.50
CA ALA A 152 9.73 -43.10 -21.90
C ALA A 152 10.26 -42.33 -23.12
N ASP A 153 9.38 -41.98 -24.06
CA ASP A 153 9.69 -41.16 -25.25
C ASP A 153 9.88 -39.64 -24.92
N GLY A 154 9.78 -39.27 -23.65
CA GLY A 154 9.96 -37.90 -23.23
C GLY A 154 8.79 -36.96 -23.57
N LYS A 155 7.59 -37.51 -23.86
CA LYS A 155 6.39 -36.70 -24.11
C LYS A 155 6.05 -35.89 -22.89
N GLN A 156 5.90 -34.56 -23.08
CA GLN A 156 5.46 -33.67 -22.02
C GLN A 156 4.04 -34.00 -21.57
N TYR A 157 3.83 -33.95 -20.28
CA TYR A 157 2.54 -34.17 -19.64
C TYR A 157 2.29 -33.24 -18.47
N VAL A 158 1.05 -33.22 -18.06
CA VAL A 158 0.66 -32.56 -16.80
C VAL A 158 0.02 -33.60 -15.87
N VAL A 159 0.12 -33.36 -14.57
CA VAL A 159 -0.65 -34.12 -13.57
C VAL A 159 -1.84 -33.33 -13.16
N ARG A 160 -3.04 -33.93 -13.25
CA ARG A 160 -4.30 -33.31 -12.86
C ARG A 160 -4.85 -33.95 -11.59
N PHE A 161 -5.47 -33.12 -10.74
CA PHE A 161 -6.25 -33.63 -9.62
C PHE A 161 -7.48 -34.37 -10.15
N LYS A 162 -7.79 -35.53 -9.57
CA LYS A 162 -8.96 -36.31 -9.94
C LYS A 162 -10.13 -35.94 -9.02
N VAL A 163 -10.98 -35.05 -9.47
CA VAL A 163 -12.19 -34.69 -8.74
C VAL A 163 -13.24 -35.79 -8.88
N GLU A 164 -13.76 -36.28 -7.76
CA GLU A 164 -14.91 -37.17 -7.75
C GLU A 164 -16.22 -36.39 -7.70
N ALA A 165 -17.19 -36.80 -8.54
CA ALA A 165 -18.50 -36.15 -8.60
C ALA A 165 -19.39 -36.50 -7.40
N GLY A 166 -20.37 -35.66 -7.11
CA GLY A 166 -21.43 -35.96 -6.13
C GLY A 166 -21.11 -35.63 -4.70
N GLU A 167 -19.97 -34.97 -4.42
CA GLU A 167 -19.61 -34.54 -3.06
C GLU A 167 -20.00 -33.08 -2.82
N GLU A 168 -20.39 -32.75 -1.60
CA GLU A 168 -20.52 -31.39 -1.11
C GLU A 168 -19.23 -31.01 -0.36
N ILE A 169 -18.55 -29.99 -0.84
CA ILE A 169 -17.32 -29.48 -0.23
C ILE A 169 -17.67 -28.28 0.65
N LEU A 170 -17.39 -28.39 1.93
CA LEU A 170 -17.58 -27.33 2.91
C LEU A 170 -16.24 -26.62 3.14
N VAL A 171 -16.23 -25.32 2.92
CA VAL A 171 -15.14 -24.41 3.29
C VAL A 171 -15.60 -23.56 4.44
N ASN A 172 -14.99 -23.71 5.61
CA ASN A 172 -15.23 -22.84 6.77
C ASN A 172 -14.28 -21.64 6.67
N ASP A 173 -14.84 -20.46 6.49
CA ASP A 173 -14.07 -19.22 6.35
C ASP A 173 -14.38 -18.27 7.51
N LEU A 174 -13.34 -17.75 8.16
CA LEU A 174 -13.49 -16.88 9.35
C LEU A 174 -14.23 -15.57 9.06
N ILE A 175 -14.20 -15.10 7.80
CA ILE A 175 -14.84 -13.84 7.38
C ILE A 175 -16.16 -14.14 6.66
N ARG A 176 -16.14 -15.10 5.72
CA ARG A 176 -17.28 -15.40 4.84
C ARG A 176 -18.32 -16.32 5.49
N GLY A 177 -17.88 -17.06 6.51
CA GLY A 177 -18.68 -18.14 7.09
C GLY A 177 -18.61 -19.43 6.27
N GLU A 178 -19.64 -20.26 6.32
CA GLU A 178 -19.70 -21.50 5.58
C GLU A 178 -19.93 -21.25 4.08
N VAL A 179 -19.02 -21.76 3.25
CA VAL A 179 -19.16 -21.77 1.78
C VAL A 179 -19.27 -23.21 1.32
N ARG A 180 -20.38 -23.54 0.68
CA ARG A 180 -20.70 -24.90 0.20
C ARG A 180 -20.62 -24.94 -1.31
N VAL A 181 -19.86 -25.88 -1.85
CA VAL A 181 -19.65 -26.05 -3.28
C VAL A 181 -19.80 -27.51 -3.65
N LYS A 182 -20.54 -27.82 -4.71
CA LYS A 182 -20.60 -29.19 -5.26
C LYS A 182 -19.31 -29.50 -6.02
N SER A 183 -18.77 -30.68 -5.80
CA SER A 183 -17.55 -31.13 -6.51
C SER A 183 -17.71 -31.19 -8.02
N ASP A 184 -18.94 -31.43 -8.50
CA ASP A 184 -19.29 -31.49 -9.93
C ASP A 184 -18.93 -30.24 -10.74
N ILE A 185 -18.77 -29.08 -10.09
CA ILE A 185 -18.37 -27.82 -10.76
C ILE A 185 -16.90 -27.48 -10.59
N VAL A 186 -16.13 -28.35 -9.95
CA VAL A 186 -14.69 -28.15 -9.75
C VAL A 186 -13.91 -28.85 -10.86
N ASP A 187 -13.06 -28.09 -11.56
CA ASP A 187 -12.20 -28.66 -12.62
C ASP A 187 -11.16 -29.61 -12.03
N ASP A 188 -10.74 -30.60 -12.84
CA ASP A 188 -9.53 -31.37 -12.61
C ASP A 188 -8.30 -30.49 -12.87
N LYS A 189 -8.01 -29.59 -11.92
CA LYS A 189 -6.92 -28.62 -12.07
C LYS A 189 -5.57 -29.28 -12.28
N VAL A 190 -4.75 -28.66 -13.12
CA VAL A 190 -3.35 -29.05 -13.27
C VAL A 190 -2.63 -28.77 -11.95
N LEU A 191 -1.97 -29.79 -11.42
CA LEU A 191 -1.18 -29.73 -10.20
C LEU A 191 0.32 -29.63 -10.48
N TYR A 192 0.78 -30.24 -11.58
CA TYR A 192 2.20 -30.35 -11.90
C TYR A 192 2.41 -30.40 -13.42
N LYS A 193 3.53 -29.83 -13.88
CA LYS A 193 3.96 -29.80 -15.27
C LYS A 193 5.31 -30.50 -15.40
N SER A 194 5.39 -31.52 -16.24
CA SER A 194 6.65 -32.23 -16.48
C SER A 194 7.70 -31.39 -17.20
N ALA A 195 7.26 -30.42 -18.02
CA ALA A 195 8.16 -29.55 -18.77
C ALA A 195 9.04 -28.65 -17.87
N ASP A 196 8.47 -28.12 -16.81
CA ASP A 196 9.16 -27.20 -15.88
C ASP A 196 9.66 -27.95 -14.64
N GLU A 197 9.21 -29.20 -14.44
CA GLU A 197 9.38 -29.98 -13.21
C GLU A 197 8.91 -29.24 -11.96
N LEU A 198 7.91 -28.39 -12.10
CA LEU A 198 7.34 -27.55 -11.05
C LEU A 198 5.82 -27.74 -10.92
N PRO A 199 5.30 -27.61 -9.71
CA PRO A 199 3.86 -27.62 -9.47
C PRO A 199 3.23 -26.32 -9.95
N THR A 200 1.91 -26.38 -10.15
CA THR A 200 1.12 -25.14 -10.19
C THR A 200 0.87 -24.62 -8.78
N TYR A 201 0.36 -23.40 -8.69
CA TYR A 201 -0.01 -22.73 -7.43
C TYR A 201 -0.79 -23.67 -6.48
N HIS A 202 -1.77 -24.42 -7.00
CA HIS A 202 -2.66 -25.21 -6.16
C HIS A 202 -1.93 -26.29 -5.34
N LEU A 203 -1.02 -27.03 -5.95
CA LEU A 203 -0.25 -28.04 -5.24
C LEU A 203 0.86 -27.42 -4.38
N ALA A 204 1.60 -26.47 -4.94
CA ALA A 204 2.69 -25.81 -4.22
C ALA A 204 2.21 -25.17 -2.91
N ASN A 205 1.10 -24.42 -2.97
CA ASN A 205 0.52 -23.76 -1.83
C ASN A 205 0.14 -24.75 -0.70
N ILE A 206 -0.53 -25.85 -1.04
CA ILE A 206 -0.98 -26.86 -0.07
C ILE A 206 0.20 -27.58 0.59
N VAL A 207 1.17 -28.00 -0.22
CA VAL A 207 2.36 -28.71 0.28
C VAL A 207 3.18 -27.81 1.19
N ASP A 208 3.38 -26.56 0.79
CA ASP A 208 4.16 -25.60 1.58
C ASP A 208 3.45 -25.18 2.86
N ASP A 209 2.16 -24.90 2.79
CA ASP A 209 1.37 -24.54 3.98
C ASP A 209 1.35 -25.71 4.99
N HIS A 210 1.30 -26.96 4.53
CA HIS A 210 1.40 -28.13 5.40
C HIS A 210 2.80 -28.25 6.04
N LEU A 211 3.87 -28.24 5.21
CA LEU A 211 5.24 -28.42 5.69
C LEU A 211 5.77 -27.25 6.54
N MET A 212 5.29 -26.05 6.27
CA MET A 212 5.59 -24.86 7.04
C MET A 212 4.66 -24.69 8.25
N GLU A 213 3.77 -25.67 8.48
CA GLU A 213 2.85 -25.70 9.63
C GLU A 213 1.93 -24.49 9.71
N ILE A 214 1.52 -23.94 8.56
CA ILE A 214 0.62 -22.80 8.51
C ILE A 214 -0.73 -23.14 9.14
N SER A 215 -1.14 -22.38 10.14
CA SER A 215 -2.39 -22.58 10.88
C SER A 215 -3.57 -21.80 10.30
N HIS A 216 -3.30 -20.64 9.69
CA HIS A 216 -4.31 -19.79 9.09
C HIS A 216 -3.85 -19.26 7.73
N VAL A 217 -4.72 -19.35 6.74
CA VAL A 217 -4.52 -18.82 5.39
C VAL A 217 -5.36 -17.55 5.24
N ILE A 218 -4.74 -16.39 5.47
CA ILE A 218 -5.35 -15.08 5.29
C ILE A 218 -4.90 -14.55 3.92
N ARG A 219 -5.85 -14.37 2.99
CA ARG A 219 -5.54 -13.96 1.60
C ARG A 219 -6.72 -13.20 0.97
N GLY A 220 -6.53 -12.61 -0.21
CA GLY A 220 -7.60 -11.92 -0.94
C GLY A 220 -8.72 -12.87 -1.39
N GLU A 221 -9.95 -12.34 -1.45
CA GLU A 221 -11.14 -13.11 -1.85
C GLU A 221 -11.13 -13.60 -3.29
N GLU A 222 -10.24 -13.09 -4.14
CA GLU A 222 -10.02 -13.62 -5.49
C GLU A 222 -9.59 -15.09 -5.49
N TRP A 223 -9.09 -15.59 -4.36
CA TRP A 223 -8.70 -16.98 -4.17
C TRP A 223 -9.78 -17.86 -3.55
N LEU A 224 -10.92 -17.29 -3.15
CA LEU A 224 -12.03 -18.05 -2.59
C LEU A 224 -12.55 -19.15 -3.53
N PRO A 225 -12.65 -18.95 -4.86
CA PRO A 225 -13.03 -20.02 -5.79
C PRO A 225 -12.09 -21.23 -5.80
N SER A 226 -10.85 -21.07 -5.35
CA SER A 226 -9.86 -22.17 -5.26
C SER A 226 -9.94 -22.93 -3.93
N ALA A 227 -10.62 -22.38 -2.93
CA ALA A 227 -10.67 -22.98 -1.58
C ALA A 227 -11.30 -24.38 -1.57
N PRO A 228 -12.37 -24.71 -2.34
CA PRO A 228 -12.90 -26.06 -2.39
C PRO A 228 -11.86 -27.08 -2.89
N LEU A 229 -11.12 -26.76 -3.94
CA LEU A 229 -10.03 -27.61 -4.44
C LEU A 229 -8.94 -27.82 -3.38
N HIS A 230 -8.60 -26.78 -2.63
CA HIS A 230 -7.61 -26.85 -1.56
C HIS A 230 -8.07 -27.80 -0.44
N VAL A 231 -9.33 -27.70 -0.01
CA VAL A 231 -9.92 -28.63 0.96
C VAL A 231 -9.87 -30.08 0.45
N MET A 232 -10.19 -30.31 -0.83
CA MET A 232 -10.11 -31.63 -1.44
C MET A 232 -8.68 -32.18 -1.48
N LEU A 233 -7.68 -31.31 -1.74
CA LEU A 233 -6.26 -31.70 -1.73
C LEU A 233 -5.80 -32.08 -0.31
N TYR A 234 -6.17 -31.31 0.73
CA TYR A 234 -5.88 -31.68 2.12
C TYR A 234 -6.46 -33.07 2.45
N ARG A 235 -7.70 -33.35 2.06
CA ARG A 235 -8.35 -34.65 2.22
C ARG A 235 -7.62 -35.76 1.45
N ALA A 236 -7.23 -35.48 0.19
CA ALA A 236 -6.53 -36.47 -0.65
C ALA A 236 -5.15 -36.87 -0.10
N PHE A 237 -4.51 -35.97 0.65
CA PHE A 237 -3.26 -36.26 1.36
C PHE A 237 -3.47 -36.87 2.76
N GLY A 238 -4.70 -36.89 3.28
CA GLY A 238 -4.98 -37.29 4.67
C GLY A 238 -4.49 -36.26 5.68
N TRP A 239 -4.50 -34.98 5.33
CA TRP A 239 -4.01 -33.86 6.13
C TRP A 239 -5.11 -33.00 6.73
N GLU A 240 -6.31 -33.55 6.93
CA GLU A 240 -7.46 -32.82 7.47
C GLU A 240 -7.16 -32.21 8.84
N ASP A 241 -6.45 -32.93 9.70
CA ASP A 241 -6.08 -32.45 11.05
C ASP A 241 -5.07 -31.28 11.01
N SER A 242 -4.31 -31.14 9.94
CA SER A 242 -3.34 -30.04 9.75
C SER A 242 -3.83 -28.95 8.79
N MET A 243 -5.04 -29.11 8.25
CA MET A 243 -5.61 -28.09 7.35
C MET A 243 -5.75 -26.75 8.08
N PRO A 244 -5.26 -25.65 7.46
CA PRO A 244 -5.39 -24.33 8.05
C PRO A 244 -6.84 -23.84 8.05
N GLN A 245 -7.15 -22.91 8.95
CA GLN A 245 -8.36 -22.12 8.85
C GLN A 245 -8.20 -21.08 7.74
N PHE A 246 -9.28 -20.81 7.00
CA PHE A 246 -9.28 -19.86 5.89
C PHE A 246 -9.91 -18.54 6.30
N ALA A 247 -9.36 -17.44 5.78
CA ALA A 247 -9.92 -16.10 5.89
C ALA A 247 -9.70 -15.35 4.56
N HIS A 248 -10.79 -15.10 3.83
CA HIS A 248 -10.73 -14.41 2.54
C HIS A 248 -11.13 -12.94 2.69
N LEU A 249 -10.12 -12.08 2.59
CA LEU A 249 -10.23 -10.62 2.75
C LEU A 249 -11.00 -9.99 1.58
N PRO A 250 -11.82 -8.95 1.84
CA PRO A 250 -12.53 -8.23 0.78
C PRO A 250 -11.57 -7.54 -0.19
N LEU A 251 -12.00 -7.40 -1.44
CA LEU A 251 -11.23 -6.63 -2.45
C LEU A 251 -11.13 -5.16 -2.06
N LEU A 252 -10.01 -4.53 -2.44
CA LEU A 252 -9.94 -3.08 -2.53
C LEU A 252 -10.63 -2.64 -3.83
N LEU A 253 -11.69 -1.84 -3.68
CA LEU A 253 -12.46 -1.33 -4.78
C LEU A 253 -11.98 0.07 -5.19
N LYS A 254 -12.20 0.43 -6.43
CA LYS A 254 -11.96 1.78 -6.95
C LYS A 254 -12.66 2.85 -6.10
N PRO A 255 -12.25 4.13 -6.19
CA PRO A 255 -12.91 5.22 -5.47
C PRO A 255 -14.40 5.35 -5.73
N ASP A 256 -14.89 4.96 -6.92
CA ASP A 256 -16.31 4.91 -7.27
C ASP A 256 -17.03 3.65 -6.73
N GLY A 257 -16.32 2.73 -6.11
CA GLY A 257 -16.84 1.46 -5.61
C GLY A 257 -17.08 0.38 -6.67
N LYS A 258 -16.72 0.64 -7.93
CA LYS A 258 -17.02 -0.25 -9.07
C LYS A 258 -15.78 -0.99 -9.55
N GLY A 259 -15.63 -2.23 -9.11
CA GLY A 259 -14.54 -3.11 -9.52
C GLY A 259 -13.26 -2.96 -8.71
N LYS A 260 -12.34 -3.89 -8.89
CA LYS A 260 -11.06 -3.97 -8.18
C LYS A 260 -10.15 -2.80 -8.52
N LEU A 261 -9.52 -2.21 -7.50
CA LEU A 261 -8.49 -1.18 -7.64
C LEU A 261 -7.28 -1.74 -8.40
N SER A 262 -6.78 -0.98 -9.36
CA SER A 262 -5.64 -1.34 -10.20
C SER A 262 -4.62 -0.20 -10.32
N LYS A 263 -3.39 -0.51 -10.82
CA LYS A 263 -2.37 0.48 -11.15
C LYS A 263 -2.93 1.61 -12.02
N ARG A 264 -3.67 1.28 -13.09
CA ARG A 264 -4.23 2.27 -14.02
C ARG A 264 -5.18 3.27 -13.36
N ASP A 265 -5.82 2.86 -12.27
CA ASP A 265 -6.70 3.76 -11.51
C ASP A 265 -5.88 4.78 -10.73
N GLY A 266 -4.76 4.38 -10.12
CA GLY A 266 -3.81 5.28 -9.47
C GLY A 266 -3.20 6.29 -10.45
N ASP A 267 -2.68 5.81 -11.58
CA ASP A 267 -2.09 6.66 -12.62
C ASP A 267 -3.08 7.71 -13.14
N ARG A 268 -4.33 7.29 -13.39
CA ARG A 268 -5.39 8.18 -13.89
C ARG A 268 -5.85 9.23 -12.88
N LEU A 269 -5.88 8.88 -11.60
CA LEU A 269 -6.42 9.73 -10.53
C LEU A 269 -5.33 10.44 -9.71
N GLY A 270 -4.05 10.16 -10.00
CA GLY A 270 -2.91 10.86 -9.43
C GLY A 270 -2.58 10.47 -7.99
N PHE A 271 -2.86 9.23 -7.59
CA PHE A 271 -2.46 8.71 -6.27
C PHE A 271 -1.62 7.43 -6.40
N PRO A 272 -0.67 7.18 -5.49
CA PRO A 272 0.15 5.97 -5.54
C PRO A 272 -0.67 4.73 -5.16
N VAL A 273 -0.33 3.60 -5.78
CA VAL A 273 -0.86 2.27 -5.44
C VAL A 273 0.23 1.28 -5.07
N PHE A 274 1.46 1.77 -4.93
CA PHE A 274 2.66 1.02 -4.55
C PHE A 274 3.29 1.64 -3.31
N PRO A 275 3.86 0.86 -2.38
CA PRO A 275 4.55 1.40 -1.20
C PRO A 275 5.76 2.26 -1.56
N LEU A 276 6.56 1.85 -2.54
CA LEU A 276 7.75 2.55 -3.01
C LEU A 276 7.64 2.83 -4.50
N GLU A 277 8.41 3.78 -5.01
CA GLU A 277 8.56 3.99 -6.45
C GLU A 277 9.08 2.73 -7.13
N TRP A 278 8.51 2.41 -8.28
CA TRP A 278 8.88 1.25 -9.06
C TRP A 278 9.33 1.65 -10.46
N HIS A 279 10.54 1.22 -10.82
CA HIS A 279 11.07 1.32 -12.16
C HIS A 279 10.92 -0.04 -12.85
N ASP A 280 9.98 -0.17 -13.76
CA ASP A 280 9.72 -1.43 -14.46
C ASP A 280 10.90 -1.77 -15.38
N PRO A 281 11.63 -2.88 -15.13
CA PRO A 281 12.82 -3.22 -15.91
C PRO A 281 12.51 -3.68 -17.34
N LYS A 282 11.25 -4.04 -17.64
CA LYS A 282 10.81 -4.49 -18.97
C LYS A 282 10.33 -3.33 -19.85
N THR A 283 9.63 -2.37 -19.26
CA THR A 283 9.01 -1.26 -19.99
C THR A 283 9.72 0.06 -19.80
N GLY A 284 10.54 0.20 -18.75
CA GLY A 284 11.16 1.47 -18.36
C GLY A 284 10.16 2.45 -17.71
N GLU A 285 8.92 2.04 -17.49
CA GLU A 285 7.89 2.88 -16.89
C GLU A 285 8.18 3.10 -15.39
N ILE A 286 8.02 4.36 -14.93
CA ILE A 286 8.16 4.73 -13.52
C ILE A 286 6.77 4.88 -12.93
N SER A 287 6.51 4.20 -11.82
CA SER A 287 5.28 4.31 -11.05
C SER A 287 5.57 4.88 -9.68
N SER A 288 4.83 5.91 -9.28
CA SER A 288 5.02 6.57 -7.99
C SER A 288 4.72 5.66 -6.81
N GLY A 289 5.51 5.82 -5.73
CA GLY A 289 5.31 5.15 -4.46
C GLY A 289 4.75 6.09 -3.37
N TYR A 290 4.18 5.50 -2.33
CA TYR A 290 3.73 6.26 -1.14
C TYR A 290 4.90 6.99 -0.47
N ARG A 291 6.06 6.32 -0.31
CA ARG A 291 7.27 6.90 0.28
C ARG A 291 7.73 8.16 -0.48
N GLU A 292 7.91 8.06 -1.78
CA GLU A 292 8.38 9.16 -2.64
C GLU A 292 7.32 10.25 -2.81
N SER A 293 6.05 9.90 -2.64
CA SER A 293 4.96 10.88 -2.57
C SER A 293 4.95 11.68 -1.27
N GLY A 294 5.71 11.24 -0.25
CA GLY A 294 5.88 11.93 1.02
C GLY A 294 4.96 11.46 2.15
N TYR A 295 4.34 10.28 2.00
CA TYR A 295 3.58 9.67 3.08
C TYR A 295 4.48 9.08 4.15
N PHE A 296 4.07 9.19 5.41
CA PHE A 296 4.69 8.48 6.52
C PHE A 296 4.25 7.01 6.51
N PRO A 297 5.15 6.07 6.84
CA PRO A 297 4.80 4.64 6.87
C PRO A 297 3.67 4.37 7.86
N GLU A 298 3.63 5.05 9.01
CA GLU A 298 2.57 4.92 10.01
C GLU A 298 1.21 5.36 9.46
N ALA A 299 1.18 6.42 8.65
CA ALA A 299 -0.05 6.89 8.00
C ALA A 299 -0.58 5.86 6.99
N VAL A 300 0.31 5.26 6.21
CA VAL A 300 -0.04 4.20 5.25
C VAL A 300 -0.55 2.95 5.97
N ILE A 301 0.12 2.52 7.03
CA ILE A 301 -0.30 1.37 7.85
C ILE A 301 -1.70 1.61 8.45
N ASN A 302 -1.91 2.76 9.08
CA ASN A 302 -3.19 3.09 9.70
C ASN A 302 -4.33 3.16 8.66
N PHE A 303 -4.07 3.80 7.52
CA PHE A 303 -5.01 3.87 6.41
C PHE A 303 -5.37 2.47 5.88
N LEU A 304 -4.38 1.63 5.60
CA LEU A 304 -4.60 0.29 5.07
C LEU A 304 -5.29 -0.64 6.09
N ALA A 305 -4.99 -0.48 7.38
CA ALA A 305 -5.64 -1.27 8.44
C ALA A 305 -7.16 -1.08 8.47
N LEU A 306 -7.65 0.12 8.21
CA LEU A 306 -9.08 0.43 8.21
C LEU A 306 -9.79 0.16 6.87
N LEU A 307 -9.06 -0.31 5.85
CA LEU A 307 -9.65 -0.70 4.57
C LEU A 307 -10.23 -2.12 4.61
N GLY A 308 -11.44 -2.23 5.10
CA GLY A 308 -12.18 -3.49 5.20
C GLY A 308 -12.16 -4.13 6.59
N TRP A 309 -11.63 -3.43 7.59
CA TRP A 309 -11.71 -3.79 9.00
C TRP A 309 -12.02 -2.56 9.85
N ASN A 310 -12.69 -2.76 10.98
CA ASN A 310 -12.98 -1.71 11.95
C ASN A 310 -13.04 -2.31 13.37
N PRO A 311 -12.40 -1.69 14.38
CA PRO A 311 -12.44 -2.20 15.76
C PRO A 311 -13.81 -2.10 16.43
N GLY A 312 -14.73 -1.31 15.87
CA GLY A 312 -16.05 -1.06 16.44
C GLY A 312 -16.09 0.18 17.34
N THR A 313 -15.11 1.05 17.24
CA THR A 313 -15.02 2.35 17.94
C THR A 313 -14.98 3.50 16.93
N GLU A 314 -15.12 4.74 17.42
CA GLU A 314 -14.97 5.95 16.60
C GLU A 314 -13.50 6.37 16.41
N GLN A 315 -12.56 5.70 17.09
CA GLN A 315 -11.13 5.98 16.95
C GLN A 315 -10.68 5.61 15.53
N GLU A 316 -9.92 6.50 14.90
CA GLU A 316 -9.34 6.30 13.57
C GLU A 316 -7.81 6.29 13.58
N MET A 317 -7.17 6.97 14.54
CA MET A 317 -5.72 7.06 14.65
C MET A 317 -5.18 6.01 15.60
N PHE A 318 -4.39 5.07 15.07
CA PHE A 318 -3.82 3.95 15.81
C PHE A 318 -2.33 3.84 15.57
N THR A 319 -1.57 3.54 16.59
CA THR A 319 -0.22 2.99 16.47
C THR A 319 -0.28 1.55 15.96
N LEU A 320 0.83 1.02 15.47
CA LEU A 320 0.91 -0.38 15.05
C LEU A 320 0.63 -1.34 16.21
N ASP A 321 1.10 -1.02 17.42
CA ASP A 321 0.86 -1.82 18.63
C ASP A 321 -0.63 -1.83 19.04
N GLU A 322 -1.31 -0.68 18.96
CA GLU A 322 -2.75 -0.61 19.18
C GLU A 322 -3.53 -1.43 18.14
N LEU A 323 -3.10 -1.37 16.87
CA LEU A 323 -3.70 -2.20 15.82
C LEU A 323 -3.52 -3.69 16.12
N VAL A 324 -2.34 -4.12 16.58
CA VAL A 324 -2.10 -5.51 16.99
C VAL A 324 -3.05 -5.94 18.12
N GLN A 325 -3.24 -5.08 19.12
CA GLN A 325 -4.10 -5.41 20.27
C GLN A 325 -5.58 -5.48 19.90
N LEU A 326 -6.03 -4.64 18.97
CA LEU A 326 -7.45 -4.49 18.62
C LEU A 326 -7.88 -5.35 17.44
N PHE A 327 -6.93 -5.88 16.66
CA PHE A 327 -7.24 -6.60 15.43
C PHE A 327 -8.04 -7.88 15.72
N ASP A 328 -9.17 -8.00 15.06
CA ASP A 328 -10.04 -9.19 15.11
C ASP A 328 -10.44 -9.53 13.68
N ILE A 329 -9.94 -10.63 13.16
CA ILE A 329 -10.18 -11.09 11.78
C ILE A 329 -11.68 -11.27 11.48
N THR A 330 -12.49 -11.60 12.49
CA THR A 330 -13.93 -11.81 12.34
C THR A 330 -14.69 -10.50 12.13
N LYS A 331 -14.08 -9.35 12.46
CA LYS A 331 -14.64 -8.01 12.21
C LYS A 331 -14.30 -7.47 10.81
N CYS A 332 -13.61 -8.24 9.99
CA CYS A 332 -13.39 -7.87 8.60
C CYS A 332 -14.73 -7.85 7.84
N SER A 333 -14.91 -6.85 7.01
CA SER A 333 -16.09 -6.70 6.16
C SER A 333 -16.18 -7.85 5.14
N LYS A 334 -17.40 -8.31 4.87
CA LYS A 334 -17.67 -9.22 3.75
C LYS A 334 -17.76 -8.49 2.41
N ALA A 335 -18.08 -7.20 2.42
CA ALA A 335 -18.16 -6.36 1.23
C ALA A 335 -16.79 -5.78 0.88
N GLY A 336 -16.56 -5.51 -0.40
CA GLY A 336 -15.34 -4.85 -0.86
C GLY A 336 -15.14 -3.48 -0.20
N ALA A 337 -13.88 -3.16 0.12
CA ALA A 337 -13.51 -1.90 0.76
C ALA A 337 -13.24 -0.83 -0.30
N ARG A 338 -14.03 0.25 -0.27
CA ARG A 338 -13.84 1.39 -1.17
C ARG A 338 -12.56 2.14 -0.79
N PHE A 339 -11.69 2.35 -1.78
CA PHE A 339 -10.44 3.07 -1.63
C PHE A 339 -10.67 4.58 -1.75
N ALA A 340 -10.73 5.29 -0.62
CA ALA A 340 -10.84 6.74 -0.56
C ALA A 340 -9.44 7.33 -0.35
N TYR A 341 -8.76 7.73 -1.43
CA TYR A 341 -7.37 8.24 -1.37
C TYR A 341 -7.26 9.54 -0.57
N GLU A 342 -8.31 10.37 -0.55
CA GLU A 342 -8.39 11.57 0.28
C GLU A 342 -8.25 11.25 1.77
N LYS A 343 -8.75 10.08 2.19
CA LYS A 343 -8.58 9.61 3.58
C LYS A 343 -7.12 9.29 3.89
N GLY A 344 -6.37 8.76 2.91
CA GLY A 344 -4.92 8.56 3.03
C GLY A 344 -4.17 9.87 3.24
N ILE A 345 -4.53 10.94 2.50
CA ILE A 345 -3.97 12.28 2.67
C ILE A 345 -4.30 12.83 4.07
N TRP A 346 -5.56 12.68 4.51
CA TRP A 346 -5.98 13.07 5.84
C TRP A 346 -5.17 12.36 6.94
N PHE A 347 -4.97 11.04 6.83
CA PHE A 347 -4.10 10.32 7.78
C PHE A 347 -2.68 10.90 7.81
N ASN A 348 -2.10 11.21 6.66
CA ASN A 348 -0.77 11.78 6.61
C ASN A 348 -0.70 13.16 7.32
N HIS A 349 -1.72 13.99 7.11
CA HIS A 349 -1.87 15.26 7.83
C HIS A 349 -1.94 15.07 9.36
N GLU A 350 -2.78 14.14 9.83
CA GLU A 350 -2.90 13.85 11.26
C GLU A 350 -1.58 13.38 11.88
N TYR A 351 -0.78 12.60 11.12
CA TYR A 351 0.56 12.19 11.58
C TYR A 351 1.55 13.36 11.55
N ILE A 352 1.46 14.31 10.61
CA ILE A 352 2.22 15.57 10.67
C ILE A 352 1.90 16.33 11.96
N LEU A 353 0.63 16.46 12.32
CA LEU A 353 0.22 17.17 13.55
C LEU A 353 0.76 16.48 14.82
N LYS A 354 0.78 15.15 14.85
CA LYS A 354 1.26 14.37 15.99
C LYS A 354 2.79 14.39 16.16
N LYS A 355 3.55 14.48 15.06
CA LYS A 355 5.01 14.55 15.11
C LYS A 355 5.45 15.86 15.74
N SER A 356 6.58 15.87 16.43
CA SER A 356 7.15 17.09 17.01
C SER A 356 7.55 18.10 15.92
N ASN A 357 7.68 19.38 16.28
CA ASN A 357 8.13 20.39 15.33
C ASN A 357 9.57 20.10 14.88
N GLU A 358 10.40 19.58 15.78
CA GLU A 358 11.80 19.19 15.52
C GLU A 358 11.88 18.04 14.52
N GLU A 359 11.01 17.02 14.63
CA GLU A 359 10.95 15.93 13.65
C GLU A 359 10.58 16.45 12.26
N ILE A 360 9.54 17.29 12.16
CA ILE A 360 9.13 17.88 10.87
C ILE A 360 10.21 18.83 10.34
N ALA A 361 10.85 19.63 11.21
CA ALA A 361 11.93 20.53 10.80
C ALA A 361 13.14 19.76 10.24
N SER A 362 13.52 18.63 10.84
CA SER A 362 14.61 17.80 10.32
C SER A 362 14.28 17.18 8.96
N LEU A 363 13.00 16.92 8.66
CA LEU A 363 12.57 16.46 7.34
C LEU A 363 12.47 17.60 6.31
N PHE A 364 12.18 18.81 6.77
CA PHE A 364 12.05 19.99 5.91
C PHE A 364 13.41 20.65 5.60
N GLU A 365 14.38 20.55 6.51
CA GLU A 365 15.71 21.16 6.34
C GLU A 365 16.42 20.75 5.03
N PRO A 366 16.47 19.47 4.62
CA PRO A 366 17.05 19.08 3.33
C PRO A 366 16.40 19.83 2.15
N ILE A 367 15.07 20.01 2.17
CA ILE A 367 14.34 20.72 1.12
C ILE A 367 14.75 22.19 1.11
N CYS A 368 14.87 22.83 2.28
CA CYS A 368 15.41 24.20 2.39
C CYS A 368 16.82 24.30 1.79
N ARG A 369 17.71 23.32 2.07
CA ARG A 369 19.08 23.31 1.55
C ARG A 369 19.14 23.15 0.02
N GLU A 370 18.26 22.34 -0.56
CA GLU A 370 18.12 22.20 -2.00
C GLU A 370 17.74 23.51 -2.68
N HIS A 371 16.96 24.36 -2.00
CA HIS A 371 16.60 25.71 -2.44
C HIS A 371 17.62 26.79 -2.06
N GLY A 372 18.76 26.43 -1.50
CA GLY A 372 19.85 27.36 -1.21
C GLY A 372 19.72 28.15 0.10
N VAL A 373 18.75 27.79 0.95
CA VAL A 373 18.56 28.42 2.28
C VAL A 373 19.78 28.15 3.15
N LYS A 374 20.37 29.22 3.72
CA LYS A 374 21.54 29.16 4.61
C LYS A 374 21.21 29.41 6.09
N ASP A 375 19.95 29.68 6.38
CA ASP A 375 19.48 29.93 7.75
C ASP A 375 19.79 28.76 8.69
N SER A 376 19.85 29.06 9.99
CA SER A 376 20.09 28.03 11.00
C SER A 376 18.91 27.06 11.10
N SER A 377 19.17 25.85 11.60
CA SER A 377 18.12 24.86 11.88
C SER A 377 17.07 25.38 12.86
N GLU A 378 17.46 26.29 13.78
CA GLU A 378 16.53 26.96 14.70
C GLU A 378 15.52 27.86 13.97
N ARG A 379 15.97 28.61 12.94
CA ARG A 379 15.06 29.45 12.14
C ARG A 379 14.12 28.58 11.28
N ILE A 380 14.62 27.47 10.74
CA ILE A 380 13.78 26.49 10.02
C ILE A 380 12.73 25.90 10.97
N LEU A 381 13.10 25.56 12.20
CA LEU A 381 12.19 25.07 13.23
C LEU A 381 11.09 26.11 13.57
N GLN A 382 11.44 27.39 13.68
CA GLN A 382 10.46 28.45 13.89
C GLN A 382 9.43 28.51 12.75
N VAL A 383 9.86 28.42 11.49
CA VAL A 383 8.97 28.39 10.33
C VAL A 383 8.04 27.17 10.37
N VAL A 384 8.59 25.99 10.68
CA VAL A 384 7.80 24.75 10.81
C VAL A 384 6.76 24.90 11.93
N THR A 385 7.13 25.51 13.05
CA THR A 385 6.21 25.74 14.18
C THR A 385 5.01 26.60 13.78
N MET A 386 5.19 27.57 12.88
CA MET A 386 4.12 28.44 12.38
C MET A 386 3.29 27.81 11.24
N MET A 387 3.80 26.77 10.55
CA MET A 387 3.25 26.38 9.25
C MET A 387 2.84 24.92 9.13
N LYS A 388 3.30 24.01 10.02
CA LYS A 388 3.10 22.56 9.85
C LYS A 388 1.63 22.13 9.86
N ASP A 389 0.77 22.87 10.52
CA ASP A 389 -0.68 22.62 10.60
C ASP A 389 -1.43 22.85 9.28
N ARG A 390 -0.75 23.42 8.30
CA ARG A 390 -1.32 23.84 7.01
C ARG A 390 -1.02 22.89 5.87
N VAL A 391 -0.25 21.83 6.12
CA VAL A 391 0.23 20.92 5.09
C VAL A 391 -0.15 19.47 5.38
N SER A 392 -0.34 18.70 4.33
CA SER A 392 -0.54 17.26 4.41
C SER A 392 0.74 16.49 4.09
N PHE A 393 1.73 17.15 3.47
CA PHE A 393 3.04 16.59 3.15
C PHE A 393 4.14 17.60 3.46
N VAL A 394 5.27 17.14 3.98
CA VAL A 394 6.41 18.02 4.35
C VAL A 394 6.89 18.86 3.16
N LYS A 395 6.88 18.29 1.94
CA LYS A 395 7.27 19.01 0.72
C LYS A 395 6.37 20.21 0.38
N GLU A 396 5.15 20.24 0.89
CA GLU A 396 4.21 21.35 0.69
C GLU A 396 4.59 22.57 1.53
N LEU A 397 5.46 22.42 2.54
CA LEU A 397 5.94 23.57 3.31
C LEU A 397 6.66 24.58 2.44
N TRP A 398 7.55 24.12 1.52
CA TRP A 398 8.35 25.04 0.73
C TRP A 398 7.51 26.07 -0.06
N PRO A 399 6.57 25.68 -0.92
CA PRO A 399 5.75 26.65 -1.66
C PRO A 399 4.85 27.50 -0.78
N LEU A 400 4.60 27.09 0.48
CA LEU A 400 3.77 27.86 1.42
C LEU A 400 4.56 28.79 2.31
N CYS A 401 5.87 28.59 2.50
CA CYS A 401 6.67 29.33 3.45
C CYS A 401 8.01 29.85 2.90
N SER A 402 8.29 29.69 1.60
CA SER A 402 9.53 30.19 0.96
C SER A 402 9.77 31.69 1.22
N PHE A 403 8.69 32.46 1.36
CA PHE A 403 8.77 33.91 1.68
C PHE A 403 9.45 34.20 3.01
N PHE A 404 9.58 33.28 3.93
CA PHE A 404 10.36 33.48 5.15
C PHE A 404 11.87 33.56 4.88
N PHE A 405 12.32 32.90 3.82
CA PHE A 405 13.73 32.80 3.46
C PHE A 405 14.12 33.68 2.27
N GLU A 406 13.16 33.94 1.39
CA GLU A 406 13.36 34.69 0.16
C GLU A 406 12.31 35.82 0.04
N ALA A 407 12.74 37.05 -0.28
CA ALA A 407 11.80 38.16 -0.52
C ALA A 407 10.99 37.87 -1.81
N PRO A 408 9.68 38.19 -1.83
CA PRO A 408 8.88 37.97 -3.03
C PRO A 408 9.40 38.88 -4.17
N THR A 409 9.57 38.28 -5.35
CA THR A 409 9.97 38.97 -6.57
C THR A 409 8.78 39.39 -7.42
N GLU A 410 7.64 38.68 -7.22
CA GLU A 410 6.39 38.90 -7.90
C GLU A 410 5.26 38.97 -6.89
N TYR A 411 4.17 39.63 -7.27
CA TYR A 411 2.97 39.80 -6.44
C TYR A 411 1.77 39.20 -7.17
N ASP A 412 0.97 38.38 -6.47
CA ASP A 412 -0.22 37.74 -7.07
C ASP A 412 -1.21 38.81 -7.53
N GLU A 413 -1.46 38.84 -8.84
CA GLU A 413 -2.30 39.88 -9.46
C GLU A 413 -3.72 39.91 -8.90
N LYS A 414 -4.33 38.76 -8.58
CA LYS A 414 -5.69 38.70 -8.04
C LYS A 414 -5.72 39.28 -6.62
N THR A 415 -4.72 38.92 -5.83
CA THR A 415 -4.57 39.47 -4.46
C THR A 415 -4.26 40.93 -4.51
N ALA A 416 -3.37 41.38 -5.38
CA ALA A 416 -3.06 42.82 -5.54
C ALA A 416 -4.32 43.63 -5.93
N LYS A 417 -5.05 43.23 -6.97
CA LYS A 417 -6.31 43.91 -7.35
C LYS A 417 -7.35 43.95 -6.24
N LYS A 418 -7.39 42.94 -5.38
CA LYS A 418 -8.36 42.83 -4.29
C LYS A 418 -7.94 43.61 -3.03
N ARG A 419 -6.64 43.59 -2.70
CA ARG A 419 -6.10 44.01 -1.40
C ARG A 419 -5.32 45.32 -1.43
N TRP A 420 -4.70 45.66 -2.57
CA TRP A 420 -4.04 46.93 -2.76
C TRP A 420 -5.06 47.99 -3.19
N LYS A 421 -5.23 49.03 -2.42
CA LYS A 421 -6.18 50.13 -2.65
C LYS A 421 -5.42 51.40 -3.03
N GLU A 422 -6.13 52.46 -3.47
CA GLU A 422 -5.55 53.73 -3.88
C GLU A 422 -4.71 54.37 -2.75
N ASP A 423 -5.12 54.20 -1.51
CA ASP A 423 -4.47 54.73 -0.31
C ASP A 423 -3.43 53.80 0.33
N SER A 424 -3.27 52.56 -0.21
CA SER A 424 -2.40 51.53 0.38
C SER A 424 -0.93 51.95 0.43
N ALA A 425 -0.42 52.53 -0.64
CA ALA A 425 0.97 53.02 -0.69
C ALA A 425 1.25 54.08 0.37
N GLN A 426 0.34 55.07 0.56
CA GLN A 426 0.44 56.10 1.58
C GLN A 426 0.37 55.46 2.98
N GLN A 427 -0.63 54.65 3.25
CA GLN A 427 -0.84 54.04 4.56
C GLN A 427 0.36 53.15 4.97
N LEU A 428 0.92 52.38 4.03
CA LEU A 428 2.11 51.59 4.30
C LEU A 428 3.38 52.42 4.47
N THR A 429 3.50 53.56 3.81
CA THR A 429 4.59 54.50 4.06
C THR A 429 4.53 55.08 5.48
N GLU A 430 3.34 55.40 5.97
CA GLU A 430 3.13 55.83 7.36
C GLU A 430 3.41 54.68 8.34
N LEU A 431 3.00 53.42 8.01
CA LEU A 431 3.31 52.25 8.83
C LEU A 431 4.83 52.00 8.91
N ILE A 432 5.57 52.19 7.82
CA ILE A 432 7.04 52.10 7.82
C ILE A 432 7.63 53.05 8.87
N ALA A 433 7.17 54.31 8.90
CA ALA A 433 7.66 55.28 9.88
C ALA A 433 7.37 54.87 11.34
N VAL A 434 6.20 54.23 11.58
CA VAL A 434 5.88 53.64 12.90
C VAL A 434 6.83 52.53 13.26
N LEU A 435 7.05 51.55 12.32
CA LEU A 435 7.93 50.42 12.53
C LEU A 435 9.41 50.84 12.71
N GLU A 436 9.86 51.87 12.01
CA GLU A 436 11.22 52.45 12.18
C GLU A 436 11.45 52.99 13.57
N GLY A 437 10.41 53.55 14.17
CA GLY A 437 10.46 54.13 15.52
C GLY A 437 10.46 53.09 16.65
N LEU A 438 10.25 51.81 16.40
CA LEU A 438 10.24 50.77 17.43
C LEU A 438 11.65 50.42 17.88
N ASP A 439 11.92 50.50 19.18
CA ASP A 439 13.17 49.98 19.77
C ASP A 439 13.10 48.46 20.01
N ASP A 440 11.93 47.95 20.35
CA ASP A 440 11.62 46.53 20.48
C ASP A 440 10.77 46.08 19.30
N PHE A 441 11.26 45.09 18.52
CA PHE A 441 10.59 44.50 17.35
C PHE A 441 9.99 43.10 17.64
N SER A 442 9.68 42.83 18.92
CA SER A 442 8.94 41.64 19.34
C SER A 442 7.51 41.67 18.79
N LEU A 443 6.91 40.46 18.63
CA LEU A 443 5.55 40.31 18.11
C LEU A 443 4.54 41.14 18.92
N GLU A 444 4.59 41.00 20.23
CA GLU A 444 3.65 41.62 21.16
C GLU A 444 3.74 43.17 21.09
N HIS A 445 4.95 43.72 21.05
CA HIS A 445 5.14 45.15 20.98
C HIS A 445 4.75 45.75 19.62
N GLN A 446 5.06 45.03 18.53
CA GLN A 446 4.57 45.41 17.19
C GLN A 446 3.04 45.45 17.15
N GLU A 447 2.39 44.41 17.67
CA GLU A 447 0.93 44.29 17.66
C GLU A 447 0.30 45.45 18.42
N GLU A 448 0.77 45.74 19.64
CA GLU A 448 0.28 46.82 20.44
C GLU A 448 0.41 48.18 19.74
N VAL A 449 1.60 48.53 19.27
CA VAL A 449 1.86 49.87 18.67
C VAL A 449 1.14 50.02 17.33
N VAL A 450 1.14 48.98 16.48
CA VAL A 450 0.48 49.09 15.17
C VAL A 450 -1.04 49.16 15.32
N GLN A 451 -1.64 48.39 16.25
CA GLN A 451 -3.07 48.50 16.52
C GLN A 451 -3.46 49.89 17.04
N GLN A 452 -2.72 50.47 18.01
CA GLN A 452 -2.93 51.81 18.50
C GLN A 452 -2.82 52.88 17.38
N TRP A 453 -1.82 52.71 16.51
CA TRP A 453 -1.66 53.63 15.37
C TRP A 453 -2.83 53.53 14.39
N ILE A 454 -3.32 52.32 14.08
CA ILE A 454 -4.49 52.08 13.18
C ILE A 454 -5.74 52.77 13.77
N GLU A 455 -5.97 52.62 15.09
CA GLU A 455 -7.09 53.23 15.80
C GLU A 455 -7.02 54.78 15.77
N GLN A 456 -5.82 55.33 16.07
CA GLN A 456 -5.60 56.77 16.05
C GLN A 456 -5.83 57.42 14.68
N LYS A 457 -5.53 56.69 13.63
CA LYS A 457 -5.71 57.12 12.23
C LYS A 457 -7.10 56.81 11.67
N GLU A 458 -7.93 56.11 12.41
CA GLU A 458 -9.24 55.60 11.97
C GLU A 458 -9.17 54.73 10.70
N TYR A 459 -8.06 54.02 10.50
CA TYR A 459 -7.87 53.14 9.38
C TYR A 459 -8.61 51.81 9.57
N LYS A 460 -8.98 51.16 8.46
CA LYS A 460 -9.57 49.81 8.50
C LYS A 460 -8.48 48.80 8.69
N LEU A 461 -8.44 48.12 9.84
CA LEU A 461 -7.45 47.08 10.20
C LEU A 461 -7.21 46.08 9.05
N GLY A 462 -8.30 45.57 8.47
CA GLY A 462 -8.19 44.60 7.40
C GLY A 462 -7.53 45.13 6.11
N ASN A 463 -7.63 46.42 5.82
CA ASN A 463 -6.97 47.01 4.66
C ASN A 463 -5.45 47.07 4.89
N ILE A 464 -5.04 47.59 6.06
CA ILE A 464 -3.63 47.67 6.43
C ILE A 464 -2.98 46.29 6.47
N MET A 465 -3.58 45.33 7.20
CA MET A 465 -3.02 44.00 7.37
C MET A 465 -2.92 43.23 6.04
N ASN A 466 -3.90 43.36 5.15
CA ASN A 466 -3.88 42.70 3.84
C ASN A 466 -2.85 43.33 2.89
N ALA A 467 -2.73 44.64 2.86
CA ALA A 467 -1.73 45.32 2.04
C ALA A 467 -0.31 45.01 2.56
N TRP A 468 -0.11 45.07 3.88
CA TRP A 468 1.17 44.71 4.50
C TRP A 468 1.56 43.27 4.22
N ARG A 469 0.62 42.31 4.35
CA ARG A 469 0.87 40.89 3.99
C ARG A 469 1.33 40.78 2.55
N LEU A 470 0.68 41.44 1.62
CA LEU A 470 1.05 41.40 0.21
C LEU A 470 2.51 41.81 0.00
N THR A 471 2.98 42.84 0.74
CA THR A 471 4.38 43.29 0.61
C THR A 471 5.40 42.29 1.12
N LEU A 472 5.10 41.53 2.17
CA LEU A 472 6.05 40.60 2.78
C LEU A 472 6.02 39.22 2.17
N VAL A 473 4.86 38.76 1.69
CA VAL A 473 4.61 37.42 1.24
C VAL A 473 4.47 37.30 -0.30
N GLY A 474 4.05 38.41 -0.95
CA GLY A 474 3.68 38.41 -2.37
C GLY A 474 2.28 37.87 -2.66
N GLU A 475 1.61 37.28 -1.66
CA GLU A 475 0.30 36.63 -1.77
C GLU A 475 -0.56 36.89 -0.53
N GLY A 476 -1.83 36.42 -0.58
CA GLY A 476 -2.78 36.56 0.54
C GLY A 476 -2.76 35.40 1.55
N LYS A 477 -1.66 34.65 1.67
CA LYS A 477 -1.51 33.46 2.53
C LYS A 477 -0.48 33.67 3.65
N GLY A 478 -0.33 32.69 4.53
CA GLY A 478 0.67 32.70 5.60
C GLY A 478 0.07 32.76 7.01
N PRO A 479 0.91 32.72 8.06
CA PRO A 479 0.50 32.82 9.47
C PRO A 479 0.10 34.26 9.86
N GLY A 480 0.12 34.59 11.14
CA GLY A 480 -0.16 35.94 11.63
C GLY A 480 0.78 36.97 11.01
N MET A 481 0.28 38.18 10.80
CA MET A 481 1.08 39.22 10.15
C MET A 481 2.27 39.64 11.02
N PHE A 482 2.03 39.72 12.33
CA PHE A 482 3.06 40.05 13.30
C PHE A 482 4.09 38.92 13.47
N ASP A 483 3.65 37.63 13.36
CA ASP A 483 4.57 36.50 13.34
C ASP A 483 5.56 36.60 12.17
N ILE A 484 5.05 36.94 10.97
CA ILE A 484 5.88 37.08 9.77
C ILE A 484 6.88 38.22 9.97
N SER A 485 6.39 39.40 10.41
CA SER A 485 7.22 40.58 10.59
C SER A 485 8.29 40.38 11.66
N ALA A 486 7.93 39.82 12.81
CA ALA A 486 8.89 39.51 13.88
C ALA A 486 9.96 38.49 13.44
N PHE A 487 9.59 37.48 12.69
CA PHE A 487 10.54 36.50 12.14
C PHE A 487 11.52 37.14 11.14
N LEU A 488 11.03 37.98 10.21
CA LEU A 488 11.87 38.68 9.23
C LEU A 488 12.80 39.68 9.88
N GLY A 489 12.36 40.31 10.96
CA GLY A 489 13.05 41.40 11.62
C GLY A 489 12.78 42.75 10.97
N LYS A 490 13.15 43.81 11.67
CA LYS A 490 12.83 45.21 11.35
C LYS A 490 13.33 45.61 9.96
N GLU A 491 14.61 45.36 9.69
CA GLU A 491 15.27 45.81 8.45
C GLU A 491 14.64 45.13 7.21
N GLU A 492 14.52 43.82 7.23
CA GLU A 492 13.96 43.07 6.10
C GLU A 492 12.49 43.38 5.86
N THR A 493 11.70 43.52 6.93
CA THR A 493 10.30 43.94 6.85
C THR A 493 10.15 45.26 6.12
N ILE A 494 10.89 46.27 6.56
CA ILE A 494 10.83 47.61 5.96
C ILE A 494 11.33 47.62 4.52
N GLN A 495 12.39 46.89 4.22
CA GLN A 495 12.94 46.80 2.88
C GLN A 495 11.91 46.17 1.89
N ARG A 496 11.25 45.07 2.27
CA ARG A 496 10.19 44.48 1.46
C ARG A 496 9.01 45.39 1.23
N MET A 497 8.58 46.12 2.29
CA MET A 497 7.49 47.07 2.18
C MET A 497 7.83 48.21 1.19
N ARG A 498 9.02 48.80 1.28
CA ARG A 498 9.48 49.82 0.34
C ARG A 498 9.50 49.34 -1.10
N ARG A 499 10.08 48.17 -1.32
CA ARG A 499 10.12 47.55 -2.66
C ARG A 499 8.74 47.32 -3.25
N ALA A 500 7.81 46.82 -2.43
CA ALA A 500 6.44 46.57 -2.88
C ALA A 500 5.70 47.89 -3.22
N ILE A 501 5.91 48.95 -2.45
CA ILE A 501 5.35 50.29 -2.72
C ILE A 501 5.87 50.83 -4.07
N GLU A 502 7.17 50.61 -4.39
CA GLU A 502 7.73 51.04 -5.68
C GLU A 502 7.13 50.28 -6.88
N ILE A 503 6.73 49.01 -6.67
CA ILE A 503 6.23 48.15 -7.76
C ILE A 503 4.71 48.26 -7.93
N LEU A 504 3.97 48.40 -6.84
CA LEU A 504 2.51 48.35 -6.82
C LEU A 504 1.86 49.73 -6.65
N GLY A 505 2.65 50.75 -6.25
CA GLY A 505 2.22 52.11 -5.92
C GLY A 505 1.98 53.02 -7.10
#